data_9dbe79c2cdff6bf50a7c493be52c60c6
#
_entry.id   9dbe79c2cdff6bf50a7c493be52c60c6
#
_cell.length_a   1.000
_cell.length_b   1.000
_cell.length_c   1.000
_cell.angle_alpha   90.00
_cell.angle_beta   90.00
_cell.angle_gamma   90.00
#
_symmetry.space_group_name_H-M   'P 1'
#
loop_
_entity.id
_entity.type
_entity.pdbx_description
1 polymer ?
#
loop_
_entity_poly.entity_id
_entity_poly.type
_entity_poly.pdbx_seq_one_letter_code
_entity_poly.pdbx_strand_id
1 'polypeptide(L)'
;MKLYLMRHGLAIKRGALVEDGERPLTSVGIKKTQRVVKQFQELGLNFDLIITSPLVRAQQTANILHDHFLNSPLEVSAHLAPEGDLLEFLIWLAPHIKPEASLIAVGHQPDLGNWAKMLVYGQIQEGIILKKAGIIGLQLPDLGEAVAHSQLFWLTSPKLLVPEIATSKTN
;
A
#
# COMPACT_ATOMS: atom_id res chain seq x y z
N MET A 1 -4.58 16.33 -0.06
CA MET A 1 -5.10 14.98 -0.33
C MET A 1 -4.48 13.95 0.60
N LYS A 2 -5.08 12.77 0.78
CA LYS A 2 -4.48 11.67 1.55
C LYS A 2 -3.98 10.58 0.63
N LEU A 3 -2.73 10.18 0.79
CA LEU A 3 -2.13 9.04 0.08
C LEU A 3 -1.75 7.96 1.09
N TYR A 4 -2.34 6.78 0.92
CA TYR A 4 -1.98 5.60 1.68
C TYR A 4 -1.12 4.68 0.81
N LEU A 5 0.08 4.38 1.27
CA LEU A 5 0.99 3.44 0.62
C LEU A 5 0.91 2.09 1.35
N MET A 6 0.38 1.08 0.69
CA MET A 6 0.24 -0.26 1.24
C MET A 6 1.19 -1.24 0.55
N ARG A 7 2.03 -1.93 1.31
CA ARG A 7 2.82 -3.02 0.77
C ARG A 7 1.94 -4.24 0.53
N HIS A 8 2.11 -4.92 -0.62
CA HIS A 8 1.40 -6.17 -0.90
C HIS A 8 1.49 -7.19 0.24
N GLY A 9 0.51 -8.08 0.36
CA GLY A 9 0.44 -9.15 1.34
C GLY A 9 1.57 -10.19 1.23
N LEU A 10 1.55 -11.20 2.09
CA LEU A 10 2.55 -12.28 2.06
C LEU A 10 2.38 -13.14 0.80
N ALA A 11 3.36 -13.10 -0.10
CA ALA A 11 3.43 -13.91 -1.32
C ALA A 11 4.36 -15.13 -1.14
N ILE A 12 4.28 -16.10 -2.04
CA ILE A 12 5.22 -17.21 -2.10
C ILE A 12 6.65 -16.71 -2.23
N LYS A 13 7.63 -17.50 -1.78
CA LYS A 13 9.04 -17.08 -1.77
C LYS A 13 9.59 -16.92 -3.19
N ARG A 14 10.59 -16.02 -3.37
CA ARG A 14 11.43 -15.98 -4.56
C ARG A 14 12.14 -17.32 -4.75
N GLY A 15 12.36 -17.72 -6.02
CA GLY A 15 13.00 -19.00 -6.34
C GLY A 15 12.04 -20.19 -6.36
N ALA A 16 10.73 -20.00 -6.13
CA ALA A 16 9.72 -20.96 -6.55
C ALA A 16 9.74 -21.07 -8.10
N LEU A 17 9.18 -22.17 -8.64
CA LEU A 17 9.09 -22.41 -10.10
C LEU A 17 8.11 -21.45 -10.80
N VAL A 18 8.16 -20.15 -10.44
CA VAL A 18 7.26 -19.09 -10.92
C VAL A 18 8.10 -17.81 -11.10
N GLU A 19 7.90 -17.13 -12.19
CA GLU A 19 8.47 -15.80 -12.46
C GLU A 19 8.15 -14.82 -11.30
N ASP A 20 9.06 -13.89 -11.00
CA ASP A 20 8.88 -12.99 -9.84
C ASP A 20 7.59 -12.16 -9.94
N GLY A 21 7.22 -11.72 -11.15
CA GLY A 21 5.98 -10.98 -11.40
C GLY A 21 4.73 -11.77 -11.11
N GLU A 22 4.76 -13.07 -11.36
CA GLU A 22 3.63 -14.00 -11.27
C GLU A 22 3.45 -14.62 -9.88
N ARG A 23 4.31 -14.33 -8.90
CA ARG A 23 4.22 -14.89 -7.54
C ARG A 23 2.91 -14.44 -6.86
N PRO A 24 1.98 -15.38 -6.55
CA PRO A 24 0.73 -15.05 -5.88
C PRO A 24 0.92 -14.89 -4.37
N LEU A 25 -0.10 -14.35 -3.71
CA LEU A 25 -0.23 -14.39 -2.26
C LEU A 25 -0.33 -15.84 -1.77
N THR A 26 0.23 -16.11 -0.61
CA THR A 26 -0.04 -17.37 0.10
C THR A 26 -1.44 -17.33 0.72
N SER A 27 -2.02 -18.51 1.05
CA SER A 27 -3.29 -18.59 1.78
C SER A 27 -3.26 -17.82 3.12
N VAL A 28 -2.12 -17.83 3.81
CA VAL A 28 -1.88 -17.05 5.03
C VAL A 28 -1.85 -15.55 4.70
N GLY A 29 -1.21 -15.18 3.57
CA GLY A 29 -1.15 -13.80 3.10
C GLY A 29 -2.54 -13.24 2.78
N ILE A 30 -3.37 -14.00 2.08
CA ILE A 30 -4.76 -13.63 1.76
C ILE A 30 -5.55 -13.37 3.06
N LYS A 31 -5.60 -14.36 3.98
CA LYS A 31 -6.34 -14.24 5.25
C LYS A 31 -5.87 -13.04 6.08
N LYS A 32 -4.56 -12.82 6.15
CA LYS A 32 -3.99 -11.69 6.90
C LYS A 32 -4.36 -10.35 6.24
N THR A 33 -4.29 -10.25 4.91
CA THR A 33 -4.68 -9.05 4.17
C THR A 33 -6.16 -8.74 4.36
N GLN A 34 -7.04 -9.74 4.25
CA GLN A 34 -8.49 -9.57 4.50
C GLN A 34 -8.78 -8.99 5.89
N ARG A 35 -8.09 -9.51 6.93
CA ARG A 35 -8.25 -8.98 8.30
C ARG A 35 -7.78 -7.53 8.42
N VAL A 36 -6.66 -7.18 7.77
CA VAL A 36 -6.15 -5.79 7.75
C VAL A 36 -7.14 -4.87 7.05
N VAL A 37 -7.66 -5.28 5.90
CA VAL A 37 -8.61 -4.46 5.11
C VAL A 37 -9.94 -4.30 5.86
N LYS A 38 -10.42 -5.34 6.52
CA LYS A 38 -11.58 -5.24 7.41
C LYS A 38 -11.35 -4.20 8.52
N GLN A 39 -10.16 -4.19 9.12
CA GLN A 39 -9.79 -3.19 10.13
C GLN A 39 -9.80 -1.77 9.56
N PHE A 40 -9.44 -1.56 8.29
CA PHE A 40 -9.55 -0.24 7.65
C PHE A 40 -11.00 0.24 7.58
N GLN A 41 -11.96 -0.64 7.29
CA GLN A 41 -13.39 -0.30 7.32
C GLN A 41 -13.85 0.06 8.74
N GLU A 42 -13.45 -0.73 9.74
CA GLU A 42 -13.78 -0.49 11.16
C GLU A 42 -13.21 0.85 11.66
N LEU A 43 -12.07 1.28 11.13
CA LEU A 43 -11.47 2.59 11.39
C LEU A 43 -12.11 3.73 10.57
N GLY A 44 -13.11 3.45 9.75
CA GLY A 44 -13.81 4.44 8.94
C GLY A 44 -13.00 4.96 7.75
N LEU A 45 -11.98 4.23 7.29
CA LEU A 45 -11.26 4.62 6.08
C LEU A 45 -12.16 4.47 4.86
N ASN A 46 -12.03 5.40 3.92
CA ASN A 46 -12.64 5.35 2.60
C ASN A 46 -11.62 5.79 1.58
N PHE A 47 -11.71 5.25 0.37
CA PHE A 47 -10.80 5.55 -0.72
C PHE A 47 -11.59 5.96 -1.97
N ASP A 48 -11.17 7.05 -2.61
CA ASP A 48 -11.72 7.51 -3.88
C ASP A 48 -11.11 6.74 -5.06
N LEU A 49 -9.92 6.17 -4.88
CA LEU A 49 -9.23 5.37 -5.89
C LEU A 49 -8.28 4.36 -5.21
N ILE A 50 -8.29 3.13 -5.70
CA ILE A 50 -7.33 2.08 -5.39
C ILE A 50 -6.39 1.94 -6.59
N ILE A 51 -5.08 2.03 -6.38
CA ILE A 51 -4.08 1.90 -7.42
C ILE A 51 -3.17 0.73 -7.09
N THR A 52 -2.79 -0.07 -8.07
CA THR A 52 -1.93 -1.23 -7.82
C THR A 52 -0.81 -1.40 -8.84
N SER A 53 0.31 -1.95 -8.39
CA SER A 53 1.34 -2.52 -9.25
C SER A 53 0.76 -3.61 -10.15
N PRO A 54 1.29 -3.80 -11.38
CA PRO A 54 0.88 -4.89 -12.27
C PRO A 54 1.27 -6.30 -11.76
N LEU A 55 2.11 -6.43 -10.74
CA LEU A 55 2.55 -7.73 -10.24
C LEU A 55 1.42 -8.47 -9.50
N VAL A 56 1.26 -9.78 -9.75
CA VAL A 56 0.15 -10.61 -9.27
C VAL A 56 -0.12 -10.44 -7.76
N ARG A 57 0.90 -10.47 -6.91
CA ARG A 57 0.76 -10.29 -5.44
C ARG A 57 0.18 -8.94 -5.03
N ALA A 58 0.48 -7.88 -5.80
CA ALA A 58 -0.07 -6.55 -5.55
C ALA A 58 -1.52 -6.46 -6.03
N GLN A 59 -1.81 -6.97 -7.23
CA GLN A 59 -3.18 -7.02 -7.75
C GLN A 59 -4.10 -7.83 -6.84
N GLN A 60 -3.67 -9.00 -6.35
CA GLN A 60 -4.46 -9.80 -5.40
C GLN A 60 -4.70 -9.05 -4.08
N THR A 61 -3.73 -8.26 -3.61
CA THR A 61 -3.91 -7.39 -2.43
C THR A 61 -4.92 -6.29 -2.70
N ALA A 62 -4.84 -5.65 -3.87
CA ALA A 62 -5.75 -4.59 -4.29
C ALA A 62 -7.18 -5.11 -4.55
N ASN A 63 -7.33 -6.32 -5.08
CA ASN A 63 -8.64 -6.96 -5.24
C ASN A 63 -9.30 -7.19 -3.87
N ILE A 64 -8.55 -7.61 -2.84
CA ILE A 64 -9.08 -7.73 -1.47
C ILE A 64 -9.53 -6.36 -0.95
N LEU A 65 -8.80 -5.27 -1.23
CA LEU A 65 -9.26 -3.92 -0.91
C LEU A 65 -10.54 -3.58 -1.65
N HIS A 66 -10.59 -3.79 -2.97
CA HIS A 66 -11.73 -3.49 -3.80
C HIS A 66 -13.00 -4.25 -3.37
N ASP A 67 -12.88 -5.50 -2.99
CA ASP A 67 -14.00 -6.31 -2.46
C ASP A 67 -14.63 -5.71 -1.19
N HIS A 68 -13.88 -4.93 -0.43
CA HIS A 68 -14.35 -4.25 0.78
C HIS A 68 -14.73 -2.78 0.55
N PHE A 69 -14.21 -2.16 -0.49
CA PHE A 69 -14.44 -0.76 -0.87
C PHE A 69 -14.99 -0.68 -2.30
N LEU A 70 -16.16 -1.29 -2.53
CA LEU A 70 -16.77 -1.49 -3.85
C LEU A 70 -17.03 -0.20 -4.65
N ASN A 71 -17.14 0.93 -3.98
CA ASN A 71 -17.33 2.23 -4.64
C ASN A 71 -16.00 2.88 -5.09
N SER A 72 -14.88 2.27 -4.75
CA SER A 72 -13.55 2.76 -5.11
C SER A 72 -13.10 2.11 -6.42
N PRO A 73 -12.94 2.85 -7.52
CA PRO A 73 -12.36 2.29 -8.74
C PRO A 73 -10.97 1.69 -8.45
N LEU A 74 -10.62 0.65 -9.21
CA LEU A 74 -9.32 -0.03 -9.13
C LEU A 74 -8.57 0.15 -10.43
N GLU A 75 -7.37 0.75 -10.37
CA GLU A 75 -6.51 0.99 -11.52
C GLU A 75 -5.14 0.34 -11.34
N VAL A 76 -4.58 -0.13 -12.46
CA VAL A 76 -3.24 -0.70 -12.52
C VAL A 76 -2.27 0.36 -13.04
N SER A 77 -1.19 0.63 -12.31
CA SER A 77 -0.16 1.55 -12.73
C SER A 77 1.21 0.89 -12.74
N ALA A 78 1.91 0.98 -13.89
CA ALA A 78 3.26 0.47 -14.04
C ALA A 78 4.25 1.18 -13.10
N HIS A 79 3.99 2.44 -12.72
CA HIS A 79 4.84 3.20 -11.79
C HIS A 79 4.92 2.57 -10.39
N LEU A 80 3.97 1.71 -10.01
CA LEU A 80 3.99 0.97 -8.74
C LEU A 80 4.72 -0.39 -8.83
N ALA A 81 5.24 -0.75 -10.00
CA ALA A 81 6.14 -1.90 -10.14
C ALA A 81 7.45 -1.65 -9.37
N PRO A 82 8.23 -2.72 -9.04
CA PRO A 82 9.56 -2.53 -8.49
C PRO A 82 10.41 -1.58 -9.35
N GLU A 83 11.16 -0.69 -8.68
CA GLU A 83 11.99 0.37 -9.31
C GLU A 83 11.18 1.49 -9.98
N GLY A 84 9.88 1.60 -9.68
CA GLY A 84 9.04 2.68 -10.20
C GLY A 84 9.45 4.05 -9.67
N ASP A 85 9.27 5.07 -10.52
CA ASP A 85 9.62 6.46 -10.21
C ASP A 85 8.47 7.20 -9.54
N LEU A 86 8.75 7.86 -8.40
CA LEU A 86 7.77 8.64 -7.66
C LEU A 86 7.27 9.85 -8.44
N LEU A 87 8.16 10.58 -9.13
CA LEU A 87 7.77 11.82 -9.82
C LEU A 87 6.88 11.50 -11.01
N GLU A 88 7.22 10.46 -11.77
CA GLU A 88 6.38 9.97 -12.86
C GLU A 88 5.02 9.48 -12.34
N PHE A 89 4.99 8.81 -11.19
CA PHE A 89 3.74 8.41 -10.54
C PHE A 89 2.87 9.63 -10.16
N LEU A 90 3.45 10.70 -9.58
CA LEU A 90 2.73 11.91 -9.22
C LEU A 90 2.19 12.64 -10.45
N ILE A 91 2.98 12.72 -11.53
CA ILE A 91 2.56 13.31 -12.82
C ILE A 91 1.40 12.50 -13.41
N TRP A 92 1.52 11.17 -13.45
CA TRP A 92 0.47 10.28 -13.92
C TRP A 92 -0.81 10.41 -13.08
N LEU A 93 -0.67 10.58 -11.77
CA LEU A 93 -1.78 10.66 -10.82
C LEU A 93 -2.58 11.97 -10.96
N ALA A 94 -1.93 13.08 -11.26
CA ALA A 94 -2.52 14.43 -11.23
C ALA A 94 -3.86 14.57 -11.99
N PRO A 95 -4.03 14.08 -13.23
CA PRO A 95 -5.29 14.21 -13.95
C PRO A 95 -6.41 13.26 -13.44
N HIS A 96 -6.10 12.29 -12.58
CA HIS A 96 -7.03 11.26 -12.14
C HIS A 96 -7.73 11.58 -10.82
N ILE A 97 -7.32 12.67 -10.14
CA ILE A 97 -7.75 12.92 -8.77
C ILE A 97 -8.20 14.35 -8.50
N LYS A 98 -9.01 14.49 -7.45
CA LYS A 98 -9.40 15.79 -6.89
C LYS A 98 -8.46 16.15 -5.71
N PRO A 99 -8.30 17.45 -5.39
CA PRO A 99 -7.42 17.90 -4.30
C PRO A 99 -7.70 17.27 -2.93
N GLU A 100 -8.97 16.97 -2.63
CA GLU A 100 -9.40 16.39 -1.36
C GLU A 100 -9.42 14.85 -1.35
N ALA A 101 -9.00 14.20 -2.44
CA ALA A 101 -9.11 12.76 -2.60
C ALA A 101 -8.29 11.98 -1.54
N SER A 102 -8.81 10.81 -1.20
CA SER A 102 -8.18 9.79 -0.37
C SER A 102 -7.86 8.57 -1.23
N LEU A 103 -6.58 8.25 -1.39
CA LEU A 103 -6.09 7.24 -2.32
C LEU A 103 -5.32 6.15 -1.59
N ILE A 104 -5.40 4.92 -2.09
CA ILE A 104 -4.53 3.84 -1.62
C ILE A 104 -3.76 3.22 -2.79
N ALA A 105 -2.43 3.20 -2.67
CA ALA A 105 -1.50 2.65 -3.66
C ALA A 105 -0.84 1.37 -3.12
N VAL A 106 -1.04 0.25 -3.81
CA VAL A 106 -0.48 -1.06 -3.45
C VAL A 106 0.76 -1.35 -4.26
N GLY A 107 1.90 -1.49 -3.59
CA GLY A 107 3.18 -1.68 -4.24
C GLY A 107 4.18 -2.49 -3.42
N HIS A 108 5.45 -2.15 -3.56
CA HIS A 108 6.57 -2.96 -3.12
C HIS A 108 7.50 -2.19 -2.17
N GLN A 109 8.31 -2.93 -1.43
CA GLN A 109 9.44 -2.42 -0.66
C GLN A 109 10.72 -2.84 -1.40
N PRO A 110 11.73 -1.94 -1.54
CA PRO A 110 11.90 -0.69 -0.76
C PRO A 110 11.16 0.55 -1.30
N ASP A 111 10.60 0.53 -2.51
CA ASP A 111 10.12 1.70 -3.23
C ASP A 111 9.10 2.53 -2.44
N LEU A 112 8.04 1.93 -1.91
CA LEU A 112 7.03 2.67 -1.12
C LEU A 112 7.63 3.33 0.13
N GLY A 113 8.59 2.69 0.78
CA GLY A 113 9.32 3.28 1.90
C GLY A 113 10.20 4.46 1.46
N ASN A 114 10.83 4.35 0.29
CA ASN A 114 11.63 5.43 -0.30
C ASN A 114 10.73 6.58 -0.75
N TRP A 115 9.60 6.31 -1.37
CA TRP A 115 8.61 7.31 -1.74
C TRP A 115 8.11 8.11 -0.54
N ALA A 116 7.77 7.42 0.56
CA ALA A 116 7.37 8.11 1.79
C ALA A 116 8.47 9.05 2.31
N LYS A 117 9.74 8.64 2.26
CA LYS A 117 10.87 9.47 2.67
C LYS A 117 11.09 10.67 1.74
N MET A 118 11.00 10.46 0.42
CA MET A 118 11.06 11.54 -0.57
C MET A 118 9.95 12.56 -0.36
N LEU A 119 8.72 12.09 -0.13
CA LEU A 119 7.56 12.97 0.10
C LEU A 119 7.70 13.79 1.39
N VAL A 120 8.25 13.21 2.47
CA VAL A 120 8.37 13.90 3.76
C VAL A 120 9.66 14.72 3.88
N TYR A 121 10.80 14.16 3.44
CA TYR A 121 12.13 14.74 3.69
C TYR A 121 12.83 15.26 2.42
N GLY A 122 12.29 15.02 1.25
CA GLY A 122 12.94 15.39 -0.03
C GLY A 122 14.13 14.52 -0.41
N GLN A 123 14.46 13.51 0.41
CA GLN A 123 15.61 12.63 0.18
C GLN A 123 15.40 11.24 0.78
N ILE A 124 16.07 10.24 0.21
CA ILE A 124 16.04 8.87 0.72
C ILE A 124 17.02 8.76 1.90
N GLN A 125 16.47 8.50 3.08
CA GLN A 125 17.20 8.22 4.31
C GLN A 125 16.93 6.80 4.78
N GLU A 126 17.74 6.26 5.68
CA GLU A 126 17.40 5.01 6.38
C GLU A 126 16.21 5.19 7.34
N GLY A 127 15.59 4.11 7.76
CA GLY A 127 14.67 4.10 8.91
C GLY A 127 13.22 3.71 8.66
N ILE A 128 12.65 3.80 7.45
CA ILE A 128 11.27 3.35 7.21
C ILE A 128 11.23 1.92 6.67
N ILE A 129 10.70 1.00 7.48
CA ILE A 129 10.48 -0.39 7.10
C ILE A 129 8.98 -0.67 7.03
N LEU A 130 8.45 -0.79 5.82
CA LEU A 130 7.06 -1.15 5.59
C LEU A 130 6.91 -2.68 5.52
N LYS A 131 6.24 -3.26 6.50
CA LYS A 131 5.96 -4.72 6.55
C LYS A 131 4.92 -5.12 5.50
N LYS A 132 4.92 -6.40 5.07
CA LYS A 132 3.89 -6.95 4.15
C LYS A 132 2.50 -6.73 4.71
N ALA A 133 1.58 -6.21 3.89
CA ALA A 133 0.27 -5.70 4.28
C ALA A 133 0.31 -4.58 5.36
N GLY A 134 1.45 -3.91 5.55
CA GLY A 134 1.56 -2.69 6.34
C GLY A 134 1.18 -1.47 5.51
N ILE A 135 0.93 -0.36 6.19
CA ILE A 135 0.44 0.88 5.60
C ILE A 135 1.23 2.09 6.11
N ILE A 136 1.45 3.05 5.22
CA ILE A 136 1.91 4.42 5.49
C ILE A 136 0.80 5.36 5.06
N GLY A 137 0.40 6.30 5.89
CA GLY A 137 -0.54 7.37 5.56
C GLY A 137 0.17 8.72 5.48
N LEU A 138 -0.02 9.42 4.38
CA LEU A 138 0.61 10.70 4.06
C LEU A 138 -0.46 11.74 3.71
N GLN A 139 -0.34 12.92 4.31
CA GLN A 139 -1.07 14.10 3.88
C GLN A 139 -0.19 14.86 2.88
N LEU A 140 -0.64 14.93 1.63
CA LEU A 140 0.05 15.65 0.58
C LEU A 140 -0.56 17.05 0.40
N PRO A 141 0.25 18.08 0.14
CA PRO A 141 -0.21 19.33 -0.47
C PRO A 141 -0.60 19.08 -1.93
N ASP A 142 -0.57 20.11 -2.76
CA ASP A 142 -0.69 19.92 -4.21
C ASP A 142 0.41 19.01 -4.73
N LEU A 143 0.10 18.14 -5.71
CA LEU A 143 1.04 17.11 -6.16
C LEU A 143 2.37 17.67 -6.67
N GLY A 144 2.36 18.86 -7.30
CA GLY A 144 3.57 19.54 -7.76
C GLY A 144 4.52 19.98 -6.64
N GLU A 145 4.01 20.08 -5.41
CA GLU A 145 4.76 20.49 -4.23
C GLU A 145 4.89 19.35 -3.20
N ALA A 146 4.50 18.12 -3.54
CA ALA A 146 4.39 17.03 -2.59
C ALA A 146 5.74 16.57 -2.01
N VAL A 147 6.82 16.63 -2.80
CA VAL A 147 8.17 16.23 -2.38
C VAL A 147 8.71 17.19 -1.34
N ALA A 148 9.19 16.67 -0.23
CA ALA A 148 9.69 17.39 0.94
C ALA A 148 8.64 18.23 1.73
N HIS A 149 7.38 18.24 1.30
CA HIS A 149 6.33 19.04 1.96
C HIS A 149 5.14 18.21 2.43
N SER A 150 5.17 16.89 2.22
CA SER A 150 4.14 15.98 2.72
C SER A 150 4.34 15.66 4.20
N GLN A 151 3.24 15.33 4.89
CA GLN A 151 3.25 15.00 6.31
C GLN A 151 2.92 13.53 6.53
N LEU A 152 3.76 12.81 7.26
CA LEU A 152 3.50 11.46 7.71
C LEU A 152 2.54 11.51 8.91
N PHE A 153 1.34 10.95 8.79
CA PHE A 153 0.40 10.87 9.89
C PHE A 153 0.16 9.43 10.38
N TRP A 154 0.52 8.42 9.59
CA TRP A 154 0.34 7.03 9.96
C TRP A 154 1.44 6.13 9.39
N LEU A 155 2.00 5.28 10.25
CA LEU A 155 2.89 4.18 9.87
C LEU A 155 2.59 3.01 10.80
N THR A 156 2.10 1.90 10.24
CA THR A 156 1.78 0.74 11.08
C THR A 156 2.01 -0.59 10.36
N SER A 157 2.22 -1.61 11.18
CA SER A 157 2.34 -2.99 10.73
C SER A 157 1.02 -3.74 10.92
N PRO A 158 0.75 -4.79 10.14
CA PRO A 158 -0.46 -5.61 10.32
C PRO A 158 -0.63 -6.18 11.73
N LYS A 159 0.46 -6.38 12.44
CA LYS A 159 0.44 -6.94 13.81
C LYS A 159 -0.22 -6.00 14.82
N LEU A 160 -0.09 -4.69 14.60
CA LEU A 160 -0.72 -3.67 15.44
C LEU A 160 -2.18 -3.42 15.03
N LEU A 161 -2.49 -3.56 13.74
CA LEU A 161 -3.86 -3.42 13.22
C LEU A 161 -4.74 -4.60 13.59
N VAL A 162 -4.16 -5.81 13.56
CA VAL A 162 -4.89 -7.05 13.80
C VAL A 162 -4.09 -7.88 14.80
N PRO A 163 -4.25 -7.65 16.10
CA PRO A 163 -3.60 -8.46 17.12
C PRO A 163 -3.92 -9.95 16.92
N GLU A 164 -2.94 -10.81 17.07
CA GLU A 164 -3.18 -12.25 17.12
C GLU A 164 -4.02 -12.49 18.39
N ILE A 165 -5.21 -13.06 18.22
CA ILE A 165 -5.98 -13.57 19.36
C ILE A 165 -5.07 -14.63 19.99
N ALA A 166 -4.64 -14.38 21.22
CA ALA A 166 -3.90 -15.37 21.99
C ALA A 166 -4.77 -16.63 22.04
N THR A 167 -4.43 -17.63 21.25
CA THR A 167 -5.01 -18.97 21.41
C THR A 167 -4.59 -19.38 22.81
N SER A 168 -5.53 -19.38 23.75
CA SER A 168 -5.35 -20.00 25.06
C SER A 168 -4.83 -21.41 24.80
N LYS A 169 -3.56 -21.65 25.13
CA LYS A 169 -3.06 -23.00 25.26
C LYS A 169 -3.86 -23.60 26.41
N THR A 170 -4.92 -24.33 26.09
CA THR A 170 -5.51 -25.26 27.02
C THR A 170 -4.47 -26.36 27.23
N ASN A 171 -3.90 -26.39 28.44
CA ASN A 171 -3.11 -27.47 28.93
C ASN A 171 -3.97 -28.76 29.03
#